data_cf12d4d9f5ee0e59b20bcffac2a63d9e
#
_entry.id   cf12d4d9f5ee0e59b20bcffac2a63d9e
#
_cell.length_a   1.000
_cell.length_b   1.000
_cell.length_c   1.000
_cell.angle_alpha   90.00
_cell.angle_beta   90.00
_cell.angle_gamma   90.00
#
_symmetry.space_group_name_H-M   'P 1'
#
loop_
_entity.id
_entity.type
_entity.pdbx_description
1 polymer ?
#
loop_
_entity_poly.entity_id
_entity_poly.type
_entity_poly.pdbx_seq_one_letter_code
_entity_poly.pdbx_strand_id
1 'polypeptide(L)'
;MSEVKKIATREAFGETLVELGKKHPELVVLDADLAAATKTAVFKKSFPDRHFDCGIAEANMMCVAAGMSTMGLVPFASSFAMFAAGRAFEQVRNSIGYPHLNVKIGATHAGISVGEDGASHQCCEDFALMRSIPGMVVICPADDVEARQAVKAAYNYEGPVYLRFGRLAVPVFHDDNYKFEIGKGELVKEGKDVTIIANGLMVAEAIESAKTLAEQGIDAEVINIATIKPVSYTHLRAHETPEHL
;
A
#
# COMPACT_ATOMS: atom_id res chain seq x y z
N MET A 1 17.62 10.81 -24.04
CA MET A 1 16.51 10.16 -23.32
C MET A 1 16.26 10.99 -22.07
N SER A 2 15.05 11.52 -21.86
CA SER A 2 14.72 12.20 -20.60
C SER A 2 14.88 11.19 -19.46
N GLU A 3 15.54 11.61 -18.39
CA GLU A 3 15.71 10.80 -17.19
C GLU A 3 14.32 10.45 -16.63
N VAL A 4 14.02 9.17 -16.47
CA VAL A 4 12.72 8.73 -15.95
C VAL A 4 12.65 9.12 -14.49
N LYS A 5 11.66 9.93 -14.13
CA LYS A 5 11.42 10.34 -12.74
C LYS A 5 11.16 9.12 -11.88
N LYS A 6 11.88 8.98 -10.76
CA LYS A 6 11.71 7.90 -9.79
C LYS A 6 11.37 8.47 -8.42
N ILE A 7 10.30 7.95 -7.80
CA ILE A 7 9.84 8.37 -6.46
C ILE A 7 9.49 7.12 -5.65
N ALA A 8 9.85 7.11 -4.36
CA ALA A 8 9.44 6.04 -3.48
C ALA A 8 7.98 6.21 -3.07
N THR A 9 7.18 5.15 -3.15
CA THR A 9 5.74 5.19 -2.82
C THR A 9 5.46 5.65 -1.38
N ARG A 10 6.39 5.43 -0.44
CA ARG A 10 6.31 5.96 0.93
C ARG A 10 6.41 7.50 0.99
N GLU A 11 7.07 8.15 0.03
CA GLU A 11 7.13 9.62 -0.04
C GLU A 11 5.76 10.18 -0.45
N ALA A 12 5.16 9.59 -1.48
CA ALA A 12 3.78 9.88 -1.86
C ALA A 12 2.80 9.73 -0.69
N PHE A 13 2.96 8.67 0.11
CA PHE A 13 2.17 8.45 1.32
C PHE A 13 2.26 9.62 2.29
N GLY A 14 3.47 9.98 2.72
CA GLY A 14 3.67 11.07 3.68
C GLY A 14 3.14 12.42 3.19
N GLU A 15 3.37 12.77 1.93
CA GLU A 15 2.88 14.02 1.32
C GLU A 15 1.35 14.04 1.20
N THR A 16 0.74 12.91 0.81
CA THR A 16 -0.73 12.82 0.69
C THR A 16 -1.42 12.91 2.04
N LEU A 17 -0.81 12.41 3.12
CA LEU A 17 -1.33 12.61 4.48
C LEU A 17 -1.41 14.11 4.82
N VAL A 18 -0.41 14.90 4.41
CA VAL A 18 -0.45 16.37 4.62
C VAL A 18 -1.56 17.01 3.80
N GLU A 19 -1.76 16.60 2.54
CA GLU A 19 -2.85 17.11 1.69
C GLU A 19 -4.22 16.82 2.32
N LEU A 20 -4.44 15.59 2.80
CA LEU A 20 -5.67 15.19 3.48
C LEU A 20 -5.84 15.93 4.81
N GLY A 21 -4.77 16.03 5.61
CA GLY A 21 -4.80 16.69 6.91
C GLY A 21 -5.20 18.17 6.87
N LYS A 22 -4.96 18.86 5.74
CA LYS A 22 -5.43 20.24 5.53
C LYS A 22 -6.95 20.35 5.42
N LYS A 23 -7.62 19.29 4.96
CA LYS A 23 -9.06 19.28 4.67
C LYS A 23 -9.86 18.52 5.74
N HIS A 24 -9.21 17.64 6.48
CA HIS A 24 -9.80 16.63 7.35
C HIS A 24 -9.20 16.71 8.75
N PRO A 25 -9.82 17.48 9.68
CA PRO A 25 -9.31 17.62 11.05
C PRO A 25 -9.38 16.33 11.88
N GLU A 26 -10.26 15.39 11.51
CA GLU A 26 -10.40 14.08 12.14
C GLU A 26 -9.28 13.11 11.78
N LEU A 27 -8.49 13.39 10.72
CA LEU A 27 -7.34 12.57 10.35
C LEU A 27 -6.21 12.78 11.35
N VAL A 28 -5.77 11.69 11.96
CA VAL A 28 -4.61 11.62 12.86
C VAL A 28 -3.60 10.60 12.37
N VAL A 29 -2.33 10.80 12.71
CA VAL A 29 -1.25 9.90 12.30
C VAL A 29 -0.53 9.39 13.54
N LEU A 30 -0.32 8.07 13.59
CA LEU A 30 0.45 7.41 14.64
C LEU A 30 1.71 6.78 14.03
N ASP A 31 2.77 6.76 14.81
CA ASP A 31 4.06 6.18 14.43
C ASP A 31 4.68 5.42 15.62
N ALA A 32 5.61 4.52 15.33
CA ALA A 32 6.34 3.74 16.34
C ALA A 32 7.83 4.04 16.25
N ASP A 33 8.22 5.30 16.50
CA ASP A 33 9.61 5.81 16.47
C ASP A 33 10.30 5.67 15.08
N LEU A 34 9.51 5.64 14.01
CA LEU A 34 10.01 5.48 12.62
C LEU A 34 9.55 6.60 11.68
N ALA A 35 9.07 7.74 12.20
CA ALA A 35 8.44 8.80 11.43
C ALA A 35 9.28 9.31 10.26
N ALA A 36 10.61 9.39 10.41
CA ALA A 36 11.51 9.80 9.33
C ALA A 36 11.57 8.77 8.19
N ALA A 37 11.60 7.49 8.52
CA ALA A 37 11.69 6.39 7.57
C ALA A 37 10.35 6.11 6.87
N THR A 38 9.24 6.16 7.60
CA THR A 38 7.88 6.00 7.07
C THR A 38 7.37 7.22 6.32
N LYS A 39 8.06 8.36 6.44
CA LYS A 39 7.69 9.68 5.89
C LYS A 39 6.50 10.35 6.60
N THR A 40 6.03 9.82 7.72
CA THR A 40 5.02 10.48 8.55
C THR A 40 5.55 11.75 9.24
N ALA A 41 6.88 11.93 9.31
CA ALA A 41 7.50 13.15 9.82
C ALA A 41 7.07 14.43 9.08
N VAL A 42 6.70 14.34 7.79
CA VAL A 42 6.18 15.50 7.05
C VAL A 42 4.81 15.92 7.56
N PHE A 43 3.98 14.96 7.98
CA PHE A 43 2.71 15.23 8.63
C PHE A 43 2.93 15.82 10.03
N LYS A 44 3.82 15.23 10.84
CA LYS A 44 4.22 15.74 12.16
C LYS A 44 4.63 17.21 12.11
N LYS A 45 5.42 17.59 11.10
CA LYS A 45 5.86 18.98 10.91
C LYS A 45 4.70 19.93 10.62
N SER A 46 3.68 19.48 9.88
CA SER A 46 2.52 20.30 9.48
C SER A 46 1.43 20.32 10.55
N PHE A 47 1.26 19.24 11.28
CA PHE A 47 0.18 19.02 12.25
C PHE A 47 0.70 18.32 13.51
N PRO A 48 1.56 18.97 14.33
CA PRO A 48 2.20 18.34 15.51
C PRO A 48 1.19 17.80 16.52
N ASP A 49 0.04 18.47 16.70
CA ASP A 49 -1.00 18.07 17.67
C ASP A 49 -1.86 16.90 17.18
N ARG A 50 -1.66 16.44 15.96
CA ARG A 50 -2.37 15.30 15.35
C ARG A 50 -1.45 14.16 14.95
N HIS A 51 -0.19 14.21 15.37
CA HIS A 51 0.77 13.15 15.20
C HIS A 51 1.20 12.61 16.56
N PHE A 52 1.08 11.30 16.74
CA PHE A 52 1.34 10.61 18.01
C PHE A 52 2.44 9.56 17.79
N ASP A 53 3.56 9.75 18.48
CA ASP A 53 4.63 8.76 18.52
C ASP A 53 4.40 7.83 19.71
N CYS A 54 4.16 6.56 19.46
CA CYS A 54 3.89 5.55 20.47
C CYS A 54 5.18 4.86 20.98
N GLY A 55 6.36 5.33 20.54
CA GLY A 55 7.63 4.64 20.77
C GLY A 55 7.71 3.30 20.03
N ILE A 56 8.71 2.49 20.34
CA ILE A 56 8.93 1.16 19.72
C ILE A 56 7.92 0.16 20.30
N ALA A 57 6.63 0.38 20.02
CA ALA A 57 5.51 -0.36 20.63
C ALA A 57 4.35 -0.52 19.62
N GLU A 58 4.58 -1.20 18.51
CA GLU A 58 3.63 -1.32 17.39
C GLU A 58 2.29 -1.96 17.80
N ALA A 59 2.33 -2.96 18.66
CA ALA A 59 1.12 -3.58 19.18
C ALA A 59 0.25 -2.56 19.96
N ASN A 60 0.88 -1.74 20.81
CA ASN A 60 0.20 -0.66 21.52
C ASN A 60 -0.32 0.40 20.54
N MET A 61 0.48 0.80 19.55
CA MET A 61 0.07 1.76 18.52
C MET A 61 -1.21 1.30 17.80
N MET A 62 -1.32 0.03 17.43
CA MET A 62 -2.53 -0.51 16.78
C MET A 62 -3.75 -0.48 17.71
N CYS A 63 -3.58 -0.77 19.00
CA CYS A 63 -4.67 -0.64 19.99
C CYS A 63 -5.09 0.82 20.19
N VAL A 64 -4.14 1.76 20.27
CA VAL A 64 -4.42 3.20 20.37
C VAL A 64 -5.17 3.68 19.13
N ALA A 65 -4.73 3.31 17.93
CA ALA A 65 -5.42 3.64 16.68
C ALA A 65 -6.85 3.07 16.66
N ALA A 66 -7.05 1.83 17.11
CA ALA A 66 -8.37 1.22 17.25
C ALA A 66 -9.28 2.06 18.17
N GLY A 67 -8.78 2.43 19.35
CA GLY A 67 -9.51 3.29 20.30
C GLY A 67 -9.85 4.67 19.71
N MET A 68 -8.91 5.33 19.03
CA MET A 68 -9.15 6.62 18.37
C MET A 68 -10.23 6.53 17.29
N SER A 69 -10.26 5.43 16.53
CA SER A 69 -11.30 5.20 15.51
C SER A 69 -12.70 5.12 16.13
N THR A 70 -12.86 4.53 17.31
CA THR A 70 -14.16 4.48 18.00
C THR A 70 -14.68 5.85 18.45
N MET A 71 -13.79 6.84 18.50
CA MET A 71 -14.12 8.23 18.85
C MET A 71 -14.38 9.12 17.64
N GLY A 72 -14.51 8.53 16.44
CA GLY A 72 -14.79 9.26 15.20
C GLY A 72 -13.56 9.84 14.51
N LEU A 73 -12.34 9.52 14.96
CA LEU A 73 -11.11 9.88 14.28
C LEU A 73 -10.80 8.87 13.15
N VAL A 74 -10.02 9.31 12.17
CA VAL A 74 -9.50 8.46 11.09
C VAL A 74 -7.98 8.30 11.27
N PRO A 75 -7.53 7.30 12.04
CA PRO A 75 -6.12 7.10 12.31
C PRO A 75 -5.40 6.41 11.15
N PHE A 76 -4.24 6.95 10.79
CA PHE A 76 -3.22 6.31 9.95
C PHE A 76 -2.08 5.85 10.86
N ALA A 77 -2.00 4.55 11.15
CA ALA A 77 -0.94 3.95 11.97
C ALA A 77 0.19 3.44 11.07
N SER A 78 1.41 3.93 11.27
CA SER A 78 2.53 3.68 10.36
C SER A 78 3.73 3.08 11.08
N SER A 79 4.30 2.04 10.46
CA SER A 79 5.56 1.41 10.84
C SER A 79 6.12 0.64 9.63
N PHE A 80 7.24 -0.08 9.80
CA PHE A 80 7.67 -1.03 8.78
C PHE A 80 6.70 -2.22 8.69
N ALA A 81 6.57 -2.78 7.48
CA ALA A 81 5.62 -3.87 7.23
C ALA A 81 5.86 -5.07 8.16
N MET A 82 7.12 -5.42 8.43
CA MET A 82 7.47 -6.53 9.33
C MET A 82 6.92 -6.30 10.75
N PHE A 83 6.91 -5.06 11.21
CA PHE A 83 6.44 -4.74 12.57
C PHE A 83 4.94 -4.50 12.62
N ALA A 84 4.37 -3.82 11.62
CA ALA A 84 2.92 -3.60 11.52
C ALA A 84 2.14 -4.91 11.30
N ALA A 85 2.61 -5.75 10.37
CA ALA A 85 1.95 -6.99 10.00
C ALA A 85 2.41 -8.19 10.83
N GLY A 86 3.68 -8.27 11.21
CA GLY A 86 4.23 -9.39 11.98
C GLY A 86 4.05 -9.20 13.48
N ARG A 87 4.77 -8.23 14.07
CA ARG A 87 4.76 -8.00 15.53
C ARG A 87 3.37 -7.66 16.08
N ALA A 88 2.61 -6.83 15.39
CA ALA A 88 1.30 -6.36 15.83
C ALA A 88 0.12 -7.13 15.20
N PHE A 89 0.35 -8.29 14.60
CA PHE A 89 -0.69 -9.03 13.86
C PHE A 89 -1.94 -9.31 14.69
N GLU A 90 -1.78 -9.76 15.93
CA GLU A 90 -2.91 -10.08 16.81
C GLU A 90 -3.78 -8.82 17.06
N GLN A 91 -3.16 -7.68 17.35
CA GLN A 91 -3.87 -6.42 17.58
C GLN A 91 -4.55 -5.91 16.30
N VAL A 92 -3.90 -6.03 15.15
CA VAL A 92 -4.53 -5.70 13.86
C VAL A 92 -5.74 -6.60 13.62
N ARG A 93 -5.62 -7.91 13.87
CA ARG A 93 -6.70 -8.88 13.67
C ARG A 93 -7.87 -8.64 14.64
N ASN A 94 -7.59 -8.55 15.92
CA ASN A 94 -8.63 -8.57 16.96
C ASN A 94 -9.14 -7.18 17.34
N SER A 95 -8.25 -6.16 17.38
CA SER A 95 -8.66 -4.81 17.78
C SER A 95 -9.12 -3.95 16.62
N ILE A 96 -8.70 -4.24 15.36
CA ILE A 96 -9.04 -3.46 14.19
C ILE A 96 -9.93 -4.25 13.22
N GLY A 97 -9.48 -5.44 12.79
CA GLY A 97 -10.16 -6.22 11.75
C GLY A 97 -11.48 -6.82 12.23
N TYR A 98 -11.49 -7.48 13.39
CA TYR A 98 -12.68 -8.15 13.93
C TYR A 98 -13.86 -7.17 14.16
N PRO A 99 -13.68 -6.01 14.80
CA PRO A 99 -14.75 -5.01 14.94
C PRO A 99 -14.91 -4.13 13.69
N HIS A 100 -14.16 -4.36 12.63
CA HIS A 100 -14.20 -3.62 11.36
C HIS A 100 -14.01 -2.10 11.52
N LEU A 101 -13.02 -1.69 12.34
CA LEU A 101 -12.77 -0.29 12.65
C LEU A 101 -12.10 0.46 11.48
N ASN A 102 -12.40 1.74 11.39
CA ASN A 102 -11.90 2.64 10.34
C ASN A 102 -10.44 3.08 10.59
N VAL A 103 -9.51 2.12 10.61
CA VAL A 103 -8.07 2.33 10.79
C VAL A 103 -7.33 2.05 9.49
N LYS A 104 -6.41 2.96 9.11
CA LYS A 104 -5.52 2.82 7.96
C LYS A 104 -4.12 2.47 8.44
N ILE A 105 -3.58 1.35 7.96
CA ILE A 105 -2.24 0.89 8.33
C ILE A 105 -1.30 1.22 7.18
N GLY A 106 -0.42 2.22 7.37
CA GLY A 106 0.60 2.62 6.41
C GLY A 106 1.90 1.85 6.63
N ALA A 107 2.03 0.68 6.01
CA ALA A 107 3.16 -0.22 6.17
C ALA A 107 4.22 0.04 5.11
N THR A 108 5.39 0.53 5.52
CA THR A 108 6.51 0.82 4.61
C THR A 108 7.59 -0.27 4.67
N HIS A 109 8.60 -0.19 3.80
CA HIS A 109 9.73 -1.12 3.77
C HIS A 109 9.33 -2.60 3.59
N ALA A 110 8.26 -2.85 2.85
CA ALA A 110 7.76 -4.20 2.62
C ALA A 110 8.59 -4.98 1.60
N GLY A 111 8.56 -6.30 1.70
CA GLY A 111 9.26 -7.22 0.81
C GLY A 111 10.75 -7.35 1.12
N ILE A 112 11.50 -7.82 0.12
CA ILE A 112 12.95 -8.10 0.26
C ILE A 112 13.83 -6.89 -0.06
N SER A 113 13.27 -5.80 -0.60
CA SER A 113 14.00 -4.63 -1.08
C SER A 113 14.30 -3.58 0.00
N VAL A 114 14.38 -4.01 1.27
CA VAL A 114 14.62 -3.13 2.42
C VAL A 114 16.04 -2.56 2.41
N GLY A 115 17.01 -3.32 1.94
CA GLY A 115 18.41 -2.93 1.87
C GLY A 115 19.23 -3.33 3.12
N GLU A 116 19.99 -2.39 3.64
CA GLU A 116 20.98 -2.62 4.73
C GLU A 116 20.39 -3.07 6.07
N ASP A 117 19.11 -2.84 6.33
CA ASP A 117 18.45 -3.34 7.54
C ASP A 117 18.36 -4.87 7.59
N GLY A 118 18.46 -5.53 6.45
CA GLY A 118 18.63 -6.97 6.32
C GLY A 118 17.40 -7.80 6.64
N ALA A 119 17.63 -9.10 6.81
CA ALA A 119 16.58 -10.13 6.88
C ALA A 119 15.55 -9.94 8.01
N SER A 120 15.96 -9.36 9.14
CA SER A 120 15.04 -9.12 10.27
C SER A 120 13.98 -8.05 9.97
N HIS A 121 14.18 -7.22 8.94
CA HIS A 121 13.28 -6.16 8.53
C HIS A 121 12.55 -6.48 7.21
N GLN A 122 13.04 -7.47 6.45
CA GLN A 122 12.37 -7.95 5.26
C GLN A 122 11.04 -8.62 5.63
N CYS A 123 9.95 -8.23 4.96
CA CYS A 123 8.62 -8.76 5.21
C CYS A 123 8.06 -9.38 3.93
N CYS A 124 8.08 -10.70 3.84
CA CYS A 124 7.50 -11.46 2.73
C CYS A 124 6.09 -11.97 3.05
N GLU A 125 5.71 -11.97 4.34
CA GLU A 125 4.50 -12.61 4.88
C GLU A 125 3.31 -11.66 4.97
N ASP A 126 3.52 -10.35 4.86
CA ASP A 126 2.51 -9.32 5.13
C ASP A 126 1.23 -9.47 4.30
N PHE A 127 1.36 -9.82 3.03
CA PHE A 127 0.19 -10.10 2.18
C PHE A 127 -0.62 -11.28 2.70
N ALA A 128 0.01 -12.38 3.06
CA ALA A 128 -0.67 -13.56 3.58
C ALA A 128 -1.40 -13.25 4.89
N LEU A 129 -0.71 -12.59 5.82
CA LEU A 129 -1.25 -12.19 7.12
C LEU A 129 -2.44 -11.25 6.97
N MET A 130 -2.30 -10.16 6.22
CA MET A 130 -3.36 -9.16 6.09
C MET A 130 -4.55 -9.68 5.27
N ARG A 131 -4.31 -10.51 4.24
CA ARG A 131 -5.39 -11.15 3.47
C ARG A 131 -6.22 -12.12 4.31
N SER A 132 -5.65 -12.75 5.32
CA SER A 132 -6.35 -13.68 6.20
C SER A 132 -7.40 -13.02 7.10
N ILE A 133 -7.31 -11.69 7.32
CA ILE A 133 -8.24 -10.94 8.16
C ILE A 133 -9.52 -10.62 7.37
N PRO A 134 -10.72 -11.10 7.79
CA PRO A 134 -11.98 -10.78 7.13
C PRO A 134 -12.20 -9.25 7.08
N GLY A 135 -12.71 -8.73 5.94
CA GLY A 135 -13.02 -7.31 5.77
C GLY A 135 -11.81 -6.38 5.60
N MET A 136 -10.58 -6.83 5.83
CA MET A 136 -9.37 -6.05 5.58
C MET A 136 -9.18 -5.80 4.09
N VAL A 137 -9.06 -4.54 3.68
CA VAL A 137 -8.62 -4.15 2.34
C VAL A 137 -7.10 -4.12 2.31
N VAL A 138 -6.48 -4.66 1.25
CA VAL A 138 -5.02 -4.74 1.10
C VAL A 138 -4.62 -4.12 -0.23
N ILE A 139 -3.79 -3.08 -0.20
CA ILE A 139 -3.39 -2.29 -1.36
C ILE A 139 -1.86 -2.19 -1.43
N CYS A 140 -1.29 -2.39 -2.62
CA CYS A 140 0.14 -2.26 -2.92
C CYS A 140 0.33 -1.44 -4.20
N PRO A 141 0.41 -0.10 -4.11
CA PRO A 141 0.52 0.76 -5.28
C PRO A 141 1.88 0.63 -5.96
N ALA A 142 1.90 0.81 -7.29
CA ALA A 142 3.05 0.59 -8.13
C ALA A 142 3.97 1.81 -8.25
N ASP A 143 3.42 3.03 -8.24
CA ASP A 143 4.19 4.27 -8.37
C ASP A 143 3.65 5.42 -7.51
N ASP A 144 4.23 6.62 -7.65
CA ASP A 144 3.86 7.84 -6.91
C ASP A 144 2.40 8.23 -7.14
N VAL A 145 1.93 8.22 -8.38
CA VAL A 145 0.58 8.67 -8.75
C VAL A 145 -0.47 7.72 -8.17
N GLU A 146 -0.28 6.43 -8.37
CA GLU A 146 -1.16 5.40 -7.81
C GLU A 146 -1.14 5.41 -6.27
N ALA A 147 0.04 5.59 -5.65
CA ALA A 147 0.15 5.67 -4.20
C ALA A 147 -0.64 6.84 -3.61
N ARG A 148 -0.59 8.03 -4.22
CA ARG A 148 -1.38 9.19 -3.80
C ARG A 148 -2.87 8.92 -3.88
N GLN A 149 -3.33 8.32 -4.97
CA GLN A 149 -4.74 8.00 -5.15
C GLN A 149 -5.20 6.87 -4.21
N ALA A 150 -4.37 5.85 -4.01
CA ALA A 150 -4.63 4.76 -3.07
C ALA A 150 -4.80 5.26 -1.62
N VAL A 151 -3.96 6.20 -1.18
CA VAL A 151 -4.08 6.82 0.16
C VAL A 151 -5.38 7.61 0.28
N LYS A 152 -5.77 8.38 -0.76
CA LYS A 152 -7.05 9.11 -0.78
C LYS A 152 -8.25 8.15 -0.81
N ALA A 153 -8.17 7.07 -1.58
CA ALA A 153 -9.20 6.05 -1.62
C ALA A 153 -9.33 5.31 -0.27
N ALA A 154 -8.21 5.00 0.37
CA ALA A 154 -8.19 4.40 1.71
C ALA A 154 -8.83 5.32 2.75
N TYR A 155 -8.56 6.62 2.72
CA TYR A 155 -9.20 7.60 3.60
C TYR A 155 -10.72 7.59 3.44
N ASN A 156 -11.22 7.56 2.20
CA ASN A 156 -12.66 7.58 1.88
C ASN A 156 -13.37 6.23 2.13
N TYR A 157 -12.63 5.14 2.30
CA TYR A 157 -13.18 3.82 2.58
C TYR A 157 -13.48 3.68 4.07
N GLU A 158 -14.72 3.34 4.43
CA GLU A 158 -15.10 3.04 5.82
C GLU A 158 -14.72 1.61 6.17
N GLY A 159 -13.74 1.45 7.05
CA GLY A 159 -13.23 0.14 7.48
C GLY A 159 -11.70 0.03 7.43
N PRO A 160 -11.15 -1.15 7.78
CA PRO A 160 -9.71 -1.35 7.90
C PRO A 160 -9.04 -1.47 6.53
N VAL A 161 -7.94 -0.74 6.34
CA VAL A 161 -7.13 -0.78 5.12
C VAL A 161 -5.66 -0.94 5.46
N TYR A 162 -5.00 -1.91 4.84
CA TYR A 162 -3.56 -2.09 4.85
C TYR A 162 -2.96 -1.55 3.55
N LEU A 163 -2.16 -0.50 3.65
CA LEU A 163 -1.44 0.13 2.55
C LEU A 163 0.03 -0.28 2.61
N ARG A 164 0.50 -0.96 1.58
CA ARG A 164 1.87 -1.49 1.49
C ARG A 164 2.75 -0.63 0.61
N PHE A 165 3.82 -0.09 1.16
CA PHE A 165 4.76 0.77 0.43
C PHE A 165 6.18 0.19 0.43
N GLY A 166 6.89 0.40 -0.70
CA GLY A 166 8.30 0.05 -0.83
C GLY A 166 9.23 1.12 -0.26
N ARG A 167 10.50 0.73 0.00
CA ARG A 167 11.59 1.65 0.34
C ARG A 167 12.21 2.30 -0.90
N LEU A 168 12.37 1.54 -1.96
CA LEU A 168 13.04 1.98 -3.19
C LEU A 168 12.23 3.01 -3.96
N ALA A 169 12.92 3.95 -4.60
CA ALA A 169 12.32 4.81 -5.60
C ALA A 169 12.05 4.00 -6.87
N VAL A 170 10.83 4.08 -7.38
CA VAL A 170 10.35 3.37 -8.57
C VAL A 170 10.02 4.35 -9.69
N PRO A 171 10.11 3.93 -10.96
CA PRO A 171 9.68 4.76 -12.08
C PRO A 171 8.23 5.20 -11.93
N VAL A 172 7.94 6.47 -12.23
CA VAL A 172 6.57 6.99 -12.33
C VAL A 172 6.13 6.79 -13.77
N PHE A 173 5.13 5.95 -13.98
CA PHE A 173 4.60 5.61 -15.31
C PHE A 173 3.13 6.00 -15.51
N HIS A 174 2.37 6.20 -14.43
CA HIS A 174 1.04 6.77 -14.51
C HIS A 174 1.09 8.29 -14.73
N ASP A 175 0.11 8.81 -15.41
CA ASP A 175 -0.10 10.24 -15.60
C ASP A 175 -1.16 10.81 -14.64
N ASP A 176 -1.39 12.12 -14.69
CA ASP A 176 -2.35 12.83 -13.83
C ASP A 176 -3.82 12.44 -14.08
N ASN A 177 -4.12 11.74 -15.17
CA ASN A 177 -5.47 11.28 -15.50
C ASN A 177 -5.79 9.90 -14.92
N TYR A 178 -4.78 9.21 -14.37
CA TYR A 178 -4.96 7.90 -13.74
C TYR A 178 -6.01 7.95 -12.63
N LYS A 179 -6.85 6.91 -12.56
CA LYS A 179 -7.90 6.79 -11.55
C LYS A 179 -7.79 5.45 -10.85
N PHE A 180 -7.47 5.50 -9.59
CA PHE A 180 -7.44 4.32 -8.72
C PHE A 180 -8.84 4.01 -8.17
N GLU A 181 -9.22 2.75 -8.23
CA GLU A 181 -10.47 2.24 -7.62
C GLU A 181 -10.19 0.94 -6.87
N ILE A 182 -10.57 0.90 -5.58
CA ILE A 182 -10.40 -0.30 -4.75
C ILE A 182 -11.14 -1.49 -5.39
N GLY A 183 -10.44 -2.61 -5.54
CA GLY A 183 -11.00 -3.85 -6.12
C GLY A 183 -10.89 -3.95 -7.63
N LYS A 184 -10.31 -2.96 -8.31
CA LYS A 184 -10.04 -3.01 -9.74
C LYS A 184 -8.55 -3.14 -10.03
N GLY A 185 -8.20 -3.98 -10.99
CA GLY A 185 -6.91 -4.00 -11.63
C GLY A 185 -6.88 -3.02 -12.81
N GLU A 186 -5.71 -2.83 -13.38
CA GLU A 186 -5.48 -1.99 -14.55
C GLU A 186 -4.79 -2.79 -15.64
N LEU A 187 -5.30 -2.70 -16.87
CA LEU A 187 -4.59 -3.18 -18.05
C LEU A 187 -3.57 -2.12 -18.48
N VAL A 188 -2.30 -2.32 -18.08
CA VAL A 188 -1.19 -1.39 -18.37
C VAL A 188 -0.75 -1.52 -19.82
N LYS A 189 -0.74 -2.74 -20.37
CA LYS A 189 -0.37 -3.05 -21.76
C LYS A 189 -1.19 -4.23 -22.28
N GLU A 190 -1.80 -4.06 -23.44
CA GLU A 190 -2.43 -5.16 -24.16
C GLU A 190 -1.39 -6.14 -24.72
N GLY A 191 -1.74 -7.41 -24.83
CA GLY A 191 -0.95 -8.47 -25.41
C GLY A 191 -1.80 -9.74 -25.61
N LYS A 192 -1.27 -10.74 -26.32
CA LYS A 192 -2.04 -11.94 -26.71
C LYS A 192 -1.31 -13.28 -26.50
N ASP A 193 0.01 -13.25 -26.27
CA ASP A 193 0.79 -14.49 -26.19
C ASP A 193 1.02 -14.92 -24.73
N VAL A 194 1.19 -13.96 -23.78
CA VAL A 194 1.39 -14.22 -22.36
C VAL A 194 0.89 -13.04 -21.55
N THR A 195 0.35 -13.29 -20.35
CA THR A 195 -0.07 -12.26 -19.40
C THR A 195 0.87 -12.22 -18.21
N ILE A 196 1.39 -11.02 -17.90
CA ILE A 196 2.21 -10.74 -16.71
C ILE A 196 1.34 -9.97 -15.72
N ILE A 197 1.02 -10.59 -14.59
CA ILE A 197 0.25 -9.96 -13.49
C ILE A 197 1.24 -9.53 -12.41
N ALA A 198 1.26 -8.24 -12.09
CA ALA A 198 2.21 -7.66 -11.15
C ALA A 198 1.53 -6.68 -10.19
N ASN A 199 2.21 -6.33 -9.09
CA ASN A 199 1.82 -5.27 -8.16
C ASN A 199 3.05 -4.56 -7.59
N GLY A 200 2.83 -3.36 -7.05
CA GLY A 200 3.88 -2.59 -6.43
C GLY A 200 5.07 -2.36 -7.36
N LEU A 201 6.27 -2.40 -6.81
CA LEU A 201 7.51 -2.14 -7.57
C LEU A 201 7.73 -3.08 -8.77
N MET A 202 7.11 -4.26 -8.76
CA MET A 202 7.26 -5.24 -9.85
C MET A 202 6.49 -4.87 -11.13
N VAL A 203 5.57 -3.91 -11.08
CA VAL A 203 4.85 -3.46 -12.27
C VAL A 203 5.80 -2.79 -13.28
N ALA A 204 6.71 -1.94 -12.79
CA ALA A 204 7.74 -1.33 -13.65
C ALA A 204 8.64 -2.40 -14.31
N GLU A 205 9.04 -3.42 -13.55
CA GLU A 205 9.83 -4.55 -14.08
C GLU A 205 9.02 -5.38 -15.10
N ALA A 206 7.73 -5.56 -14.87
CA ALA A 206 6.83 -6.24 -15.84
C ALA A 206 6.72 -5.46 -17.15
N ILE A 207 6.62 -4.13 -17.09
CA ILE A 207 6.60 -3.25 -18.28
C ILE A 207 7.91 -3.41 -19.09
N GLU A 208 9.07 -3.36 -18.43
CA GLU A 208 10.37 -3.54 -19.09
C GLU A 208 10.53 -4.97 -19.65
N SER A 209 10.07 -5.97 -18.90
CA SER A 209 10.07 -7.36 -19.38
C SER A 209 9.21 -7.54 -20.64
N ALA A 210 8.04 -6.90 -20.69
CA ALA A 210 7.17 -6.94 -21.87
C ALA A 210 7.82 -6.30 -23.10
N LYS A 211 8.63 -5.23 -22.93
CA LYS A 211 9.42 -4.63 -24.02
C LYS A 211 10.48 -5.61 -24.55
N THR A 212 11.21 -6.24 -23.62
CA THR A 212 12.25 -7.23 -23.97
C THR A 212 11.64 -8.46 -24.70
N LEU A 213 10.46 -8.92 -24.27
CA LEU A 213 9.74 -10.00 -24.94
C LEU A 213 9.29 -9.61 -26.35
N ALA A 214 8.84 -8.37 -26.54
CA ALA A 214 8.44 -7.87 -27.86
C ALA A 214 9.60 -7.88 -28.87
N GLU A 215 10.85 -7.63 -28.44
CA GLU A 215 12.05 -7.76 -29.28
C GLU A 215 12.27 -9.21 -29.77
N GLN A 216 11.71 -10.18 -29.04
CA GLN A 216 11.76 -11.62 -29.39
C GLN A 216 10.49 -12.10 -30.12
N GLY A 217 9.57 -11.18 -30.45
CA GLY A 217 8.34 -11.50 -31.16
C GLY A 217 7.22 -12.05 -30.28
N ILE A 218 7.34 -11.91 -28.94
CA ILE A 218 6.33 -12.33 -27.96
C ILE A 218 5.55 -11.10 -27.49
N ASP A 219 4.24 -11.10 -27.72
CA ASP A 219 3.34 -10.00 -27.35
C ASP A 219 2.74 -10.23 -25.95
N ALA A 220 3.39 -9.63 -24.95
CA ALA A 220 3.00 -9.78 -23.54
C ALA A 220 1.98 -8.73 -23.11
N GLU A 221 0.89 -9.18 -22.48
CA GLU A 221 -0.04 -8.35 -21.70
C GLU A 221 0.54 -8.07 -20.33
N VAL A 222 0.32 -6.85 -19.79
CA VAL A 222 0.71 -6.47 -18.42
C VAL A 222 -0.49 -5.95 -17.66
N ILE A 223 -0.81 -6.59 -16.55
CA ILE A 223 -1.90 -6.21 -15.65
C ILE A 223 -1.32 -5.80 -14.29
N ASN A 224 -1.64 -4.58 -13.85
CA ASN A 224 -1.35 -4.10 -12.50
C ASN A 224 -2.51 -4.46 -11.56
N ILE A 225 -2.23 -5.23 -10.51
CA ILE A 225 -3.19 -5.58 -9.44
C ILE A 225 -2.77 -4.87 -8.15
N ALA A 226 -3.00 -3.57 -8.08
CA ALA A 226 -2.68 -2.80 -6.87
C ALA A 226 -3.56 -3.18 -5.68
N THR A 227 -4.82 -3.58 -5.89
CA THR A 227 -5.67 -4.12 -4.83
C THR A 227 -5.52 -5.64 -4.74
N ILE A 228 -4.85 -6.08 -3.67
CA ILE A 228 -4.63 -7.51 -3.39
C ILE A 228 -5.87 -8.15 -2.76
N LYS A 229 -6.66 -7.35 -2.04
CA LYS A 229 -7.95 -7.71 -1.45
C LYS A 229 -8.83 -6.46 -1.33
N PRO A 230 -10.08 -6.47 -1.87
CA PRO A 230 -10.67 -7.54 -2.67
C PRO A 230 -9.95 -7.75 -4.01
N VAL A 231 -9.98 -8.97 -4.54
CA VAL A 231 -9.35 -9.29 -5.82
C VAL A 231 -10.17 -8.71 -6.98
N SER A 232 -9.50 -8.20 -8.01
CA SER A 232 -10.15 -7.75 -9.23
C SER A 232 -10.66 -8.94 -10.05
N TYR A 233 -11.94 -9.26 -9.91
CA TYR A 233 -12.55 -10.34 -10.69
C TYR A 233 -12.74 -9.98 -12.18
N THR A 234 -12.75 -8.70 -12.52
CA THR A 234 -12.93 -8.24 -13.90
C THR A 234 -11.79 -8.67 -14.82
N HIS A 235 -10.54 -8.62 -14.30
CA HIS A 235 -9.36 -8.97 -15.09
C HIS A 235 -8.94 -10.43 -14.87
N LEU A 236 -9.07 -10.97 -13.65
CA LEU A 236 -8.57 -12.31 -13.34
C LEU A 236 -9.50 -13.43 -13.79
N ARG A 237 -10.82 -13.25 -13.82
CA ARG A 237 -11.77 -14.26 -14.33
C ARG A 237 -11.56 -14.62 -15.80
N ALA A 238 -11.02 -13.70 -16.60
CA ALA A 238 -10.72 -13.99 -17.98
C ALA A 238 -9.62 -15.06 -18.17
N HIS A 239 -8.86 -15.34 -17.08
CA HIS A 239 -7.75 -16.30 -17.06
C HIS A 239 -8.05 -17.56 -16.23
N GLU A 240 -9.26 -17.67 -15.64
CA GLU A 240 -9.68 -18.87 -14.93
C GLU A 240 -10.10 -19.97 -15.91
N THR A 241 -9.69 -21.21 -15.64
CA THR A 241 -10.18 -22.37 -16.40
C THR A 241 -11.57 -22.79 -15.89
N PRO A 242 -12.39 -23.49 -16.73
CA PRO A 242 -13.72 -23.96 -16.30
C PRO A 242 -13.72 -24.84 -15.05
N GLU A 243 -12.59 -25.45 -14.71
CA GLU A 243 -12.43 -26.28 -13.51
C GLU A 243 -12.33 -25.44 -12.21
N HIS A 244 -12.14 -24.13 -12.31
CA HIS A 244 -12.01 -23.23 -11.16
C HIS A 244 -13.27 -22.38 -10.91
N LEU A 245 -14.33 -22.59 -11.72
CA LEU A 245 -15.65 -22.00 -11.57
C LEU A 245 -16.60 -22.96 -10.88
#